data_be3443d18d1da098a8fbee43052a9501
#
_entry.id   be3443d18d1da098a8fbee43052a9501
#
_cell.length_a   1.000
_cell.length_b   1.000
_cell.length_c   1.000
_cell.angle_alpha   90.00
_cell.angle_beta   90.00
_cell.angle_gamma   90.00
#
_symmetry.space_group_name_H-M   'P 1'
#
loop_
_entity.id
_entity.type
_entity.pdbx_description
1 polymer ?
#
loop_
_entity_poly.entity_id
_entity_poly.type
_entity_poly.pdbx_seq_one_letter_code
_entity_poly.pdbx_strand_id
1 'polypeptide(L)' 'MLEIKTNESEAAARIIVVGVGGGGNNAVNRMIDEQIAGVEFIAVNTDKQALQLCKAPTLMQIGEDRKSVV' A
#
# COMPACT_ATOMS: atom_id res chain seq x y z
N MET A 1 -0.57 3.81 8.16
CA MET A 1 -2.00 3.66 8.01
C MET A 1 -2.30 2.65 6.91
N LEU A 2 -3.33 1.87 7.11
CA LEU A 2 -3.72 0.86 6.14
C LEU A 2 -5.12 1.13 5.65
N GLU A 3 -5.31 1.15 4.35
CA GLU A 3 -6.63 1.31 3.76
C GLU A 3 -6.93 0.10 2.89
N ILE A 4 -8.15 -0.34 2.96
CA ILE A 4 -8.62 -1.45 2.14
C ILE A 4 -9.77 -0.94 1.30
N LYS A 5 -9.64 -1.11 -0.01
CA LYS A 5 -10.67 -0.67 -0.92
C LYS A 5 -11.19 -1.86 -1.70
N THR A 6 -12.48 -1.90 -1.86
CA THR A 6 -13.10 -2.96 -2.63
C THR A 6 -13.89 -2.34 -3.77
N ASN A 7 -13.88 -3.04 -4.89
CA ASN A 7 -14.64 -2.60 -6.05
C ASN A 7 -15.69 -3.64 -6.34
N GLU A 8 -16.93 -3.29 -6.06
CA GLU A 8 -18.01 -4.23 -6.24
C GLU A 8 -18.79 -4.00 -7.51
N SER A 9 -18.38 -3.03 -8.30
CA SER A 9 -19.10 -2.75 -9.52
C SER A 9 -18.90 -3.83 -10.57
N GLU A 10 -17.90 -4.68 -10.38
CA GLU A 10 -17.62 -5.74 -11.33
C GLU A 10 -18.08 -7.05 -10.74
N ALA A 11 -18.28 -8.02 -11.63
CA ALA A 11 -18.66 -9.35 -11.17
C ALA A 11 -17.63 -9.93 -10.24
N ALA A 12 -16.37 -9.67 -10.51
CA ALA A 12 -15.29 -10.18 -9.65
C ALA A 12 -14.86 -9.06 -8.72
N ALA A 13 -15.10 -9.23 -7.45
CA ALA A 13 -14.68 -8.25 -6.47
C ALA A 13 -13.16 -8.20 -6.42
N ARG A 14 -12.62 -7.00 -6.42
CA ARG A 14 -11.19 -6.83 -6.34
C ARG A 14 -10.87 -6.07 -5.06
N ILE A 15 -9.96 -6.61 -4.29
CA ILE A 15 -9.56 -6.00 -3.03
C ILE A 15 -8.17 -5.40 -3.22
N ILE A 16 -8.07 -4.13 -2.92
CA ILE A 16 -6.80 -3.42 -3.02
C ILE A 16 -6.45 -2.93 -1.62
N VAL A 17 -5.29 -3.34 -1.14
CA VAL A 17 -4.81 -2.93 0.16
C VAL A 17 -3.74 -1.88 -0.03
N VAL A 18 -3.96 -0.71 0.54
CA VAL A 18 -3.03 0.40 0.41
C VAL A 18 -2.40 0.64 1.77
N GLY A 19 -1.11 0.43 1.87
CA GLY A 19 -0.38 0.70 3.10
C GLY A 19 0.32 2.03 3.00
N VAL A 20 0.02 2.93 3.92
CA VAL A 20 0.55 4.28 3.91
C VAL A 20 1.48 4.47 5.11
N GLY A 21 2.69 4.95 4.83
CA GLY A 21 3.66 5.19 5.88
C GLY A 21 4.32 3.92 6.37
N GLY A 22 5.16 4.06 7.39
CA GLY A 22 5.93 2.92 7.89
C GLY A 22 5.06 1.81 8.44
N GLY A 23 4.05 2.18 9.25
CA GLY A 23 3.17 1.17 9.81
C GLY A 23 2.35 0.47 8.76
N GLY A 24 1.83 1.23 7.79
CA GLY A 24 1.04 0.64 6.72
C GLY A 24 1.87 -0.26 5.83
N ASN A 25 3.10 0.16 5.52
CA ASN A 25 3.98 -0.65 4.70
C ASN A 25 4.33 -1.94 5.41
N ASN A 26 4.55 -1.86 6.72
CA ASN A 26 4.85 -3.06 7.49
C ASN A 26 3.67 -4.02 7.49
N ALA A 27 2.47 -3.50 7.63
CA ALA A 27 1.27 -4.34 7.58
C ALA A 27 1.15 -5.02 6.23
N VAL A 28 1.43 -4.28 5.15
CA VAL A 28 1.37 -4.85 3.80
C VAL A 28 2.37 -5.99 3.67
N ASN A 29 3.60 -5.77 4.17
CA ASN A 29 4.60 -6.82 4.08
C ASN A 29 4.14 -8.10 4.77
N ARG A 30 3.52 -7.95 5.93
CA ARG A 30 3.05 -9.12 6.66
C ARG A 30 1.94 -9.84 5.91
N MET A 31 1.05 -9.09 5.30
CA MET A 31 -0.03 -9.71 4.53
C MET A 31 0.52 -10.43 3.32
N ILE A 32 1.55 -9.86 2.69
CA ILE A 32 2.16 -10.51 1.53
C ILE A 32 2.83 -11.81 1.97
N ASP A 33 3.48 -11.79 3.12
CA ASP A 33 4.14 -12.99 3.63
C ASP A 33 3.14 -14.11 3.86
N GLU A 34 1.89 -13.76 4.14
CA GLU A 34 0.87 -14.77 4.34
C GLU A 34 0.29 -15.26 3.04
N GLN A 35 0.77 -14.73 1.93
CA GLN A 35 0.40 -15.21 0.61
C GLN A 35 -1.10 -15.17 0.37
N ILE A 36 -1.68 -14.04 0.68
CA ILE A 36 -3.10 -13.84 0.47
C ILE A 36 -3.36 -13.67 -1.02
N ALA A 37 -4.17 -14.54 -1.58
CA ALA A 37 -4.45 -14.52 -3.02
C ALA A 37 -5.61 -13.59 -3.32
N GLY A 38 -5.63 -13.08 -4.55
CA GLY A 38 -6.75 -12.26 -4.99
C GLY A 38 -6.75 -10.85 -4.45
N VAL A 39 -5.62 -10.42 -3.92
CA VAL A 39 -5.51 -9.09 -3.33
C VAL A 39 -4.33 -8.37 -3.97
N GLU A 40 -4.54 -7.10 -4.28
CA GLU A 40 -3.46 -6.26 -4.77
C GLU A 40 -2.94 -5.41 -3.64
N PHE A 41 -1.64 -5.22 -3.62
CA PHE A 41 -1.00 -4.45 -2.56
C PHE A 41 -0.30 -3.25 -3.15
N ILE A 42 -0.49 -2.11 -2.52
CA ILE A 42 0.16 -0.87 -2.91
C ILE A 42 0.78 -0.27 -1.66
N ALA A 43 2.07 0.03 -1.73
CA ALA A 43 2.76 0.67 -0.63
C ALA A 43 3.00 2.13 -0.98
N VAL A 44 2.63 3.01 -0.09
CA VAL A 44 2.77 4.45 -0.27
C VAL A 44 3.61 4.99 0.88
N ASN A 45 4.62 5.76 0.54
CA ASN A 45 5.47 6.34 1.58
C ASN A 45 6.14 7.58 1.02
N THR A 46 6.54 8.45 1.93
CA THR A 46 7.35 9.60 1.55
C THR A 46 8.82 9.21 1.49
N ASP A 47 9.20 8.17 2.20
CA ASP A 47 10.59 7.74 2.31
C ASP A 47 10.86 6.66 1.27
N LYS A 48 11.67 7.02 0.28
CA LYS A 48 11.99 6.10 -0.79
C LYS A 48 12.69 4.86 -0.28
N GLN A 49 13.53 5.03 0.74
CA GLN A 49 14.25 3.86 1.26
C GLN A 49 13.30 2.88 1.91
N ALA A 50 12.29 3.39 2.60
CA ALA A 50 11.30 2.50 3.20
C ALA A 50 10.56 1.72 2.13
N LEU A 51 10.29 2.35 1.00
CA LEU A 51 9.60 1.67 -0.09
C LEU A 51 10.46 0.55 -0.66
N GLN A 52 11.78 0.77 -0.71
CA GLN A 52 12.66 -0.26 -1.26
C GLN A 52 12.66 -1.52 -0.41
N LEU A 53 12.31 -1.39 0.84
CA LEU A 53 12.24 -2.54 1.72
C LEU A 53 10.87 -3.19 1.72
N CYS A 54 9.93 -2.61 1.03
CA CYS A 54 8.58 -3.12 1.01
C CYS A 54 8.43 -4.17 -0.08
N LYS A 55 7.67 -5.21 0.20
CA LYS A 55 7.51 -6.31 -0.74
C LYS A 55 6.36 -6.11 -1.70
N ALA A 56 5.64 -5.03 -1.57
CA ALA A 56 4.48 -4.80 -2.43
C ALA A 56 4.89 -4.70 -3.88
N PRO A 57 4.08 -5.23 -4.80
CA PRO A 57 4.40 -5.15 -6.22
C PRO A 57 4.27 -3.74 -6.76
N THR A 58 3.49 -2.91 -6.10
CA THR A 58 3.31 -1.52 -6.52
C THR A 58 3.80 -0.62 -5.41
N LEU A 59 4.73 0.24 -5.73
CA LEU A 59 5.27 1.19 -4.78
C LEU A 59 5.00 2.59 -5.29
N MET A 60 4.56 3.45 -4.39
CA MET A 60 4.23 4.81 -4.78
C MET A 60 4.87 5.76 -3.78
N GLN A 61 5.79 6.58 -4.28
CA GLN A 61 6.41 7.59 -3.43
C GLN A 61 5.64 8.88 -3.56
N ILE A 62 5.18 9.41 -2.44
CA ILE A 62 4.48 10.68 -2.44
C ILE A 62 5.41 11.74 -1.90
N GLY A 63 5.12 12.96 -2.26
CA GLY A 63 5.93 14.05 -1.81
C GLY A 63 5.82 14.20 -0.32
N GLU A 64 6.96 14.35 0.29
CA GLU A 64 6.99 14.51 1.70
C GLU A 64 6.94 15.98 2.09
N ASP A 65 6.93 16.81 1.15
CA ASP A 65 7.05 18.23 1.37
C ASP A 65 5.85 18.73 2.14
N ARG A 66 6.06 19.00 3.38
CA ARG A 66 4.99 19.49 4.22
C ARG A 66 4.49 20.83 3.80
N LYS A 67 5.32 21.57 3.11
CA LYS A 67 4.91 22.88 2.67
C LYS A 67 3.90 22.81 1.58
N SER A 68 3.90 21.75 0.84
CA SER A 68 2.94 21.63 -0.25
C SER A 68 1.55 21.38 0.26
N VAL A 69 1.42 21.18 1.53
CA VAL A 69 0.12 20.86 2.10
C VAL A 69 -0.76 22.08 2.19
N VAL A 70 -0.19 23.20 2.14
CA VAL A 70 -0.98 24.40 2.31
C VAL A 70 -2.16 24.48 1.38
#